data_510db6fb35f6e4bb17e912913ccd366c
#
_entry.id   510db6fb35f6e4bb17e912913ccd366c
#
_cell.length_a   1.000
_cell.length_b   1.000
_cell.length_c   1.000
_cell.angle_alpha   90.00
_cell.angle_beta   90.00
_cell.angle_gamma   90.00
#
_symmetry.space_group_name_H-M   'P 1'
#
loop_
_entity.id
_entity.type
_entity.pdbx_description
1 polymer ?
#
loop_
_entity_poly.entity_id
_entity_poly.type
_entity_poly.pdbx_seq_one_letter_code
_entity_poly.pdbx_strand_id
1 'polypeptide(L)'
;GITEPVTGSGFVWDIEGHIVTNDHVVRDIMKRGQAEYTENIQVLFENNLDISAKLVAGDPYSDVAVIKLINKKNIDLQPVILGDSTKVKVGQTAIALGNPFGQDFTMTVGTISAIGRTRSDLISNYQIGSVIQTDAPINPGNSGGPLYNISGEVVGMNSQIQSQSGSSSGIGF
;
A
#
# COMPACT_ATOMS: atom_id res chain seq x y z
N GLY A 1 -13.43 -5.46 23.69
CA GLY A 1 -12.10 -4.91 23.59
C GLY A 1 -12.12 -3.89 22.47
N ILE A 2 -11.54 -2.72 22.70
CA ILE A 2 -11.34 -1.70 21.67
C ILE A 2 -10.17 -2.24 20.84
N THR A 3 -10.43 -2.70 19.63
CA THR A 3 -9.36 -3.02 18.68
C THR A 3 -8.75 -1.70 18.22
N GLU A 4 -7.42 -1.58 18.32
CA GLU A 4 -6.72 -0.43 17.77
C GLU A 4 -6.99 -0.34 16.26
N PRO A 5 -7.21 0.87 15.73
CA PRO A 5 -7.44 1.03 14.29
C PRO A 5 -6.18 0.61 13.52
N VAL A 6 -6.37 -0.19 12.49
CA VAL A 6 -5.30 -0.50 11.53
C VAL A 6 -5.06 0.75 10.69
N THR A 7 -3.81 1.14 10.55
CA THR A 7 -3.41 2.27 9.71
C THR A 7 -2.54 1.79 8.56
N GLY A 8 -2.71 2.44 7.42
CA GLY A 8 -1.91 2.19 6.22
C GLY A 8 -1.98 3.38 5.27
N SER A 9 -1.42 3.21 4.12
CA SER A 9 -1.41 4.20 3.06
C SER A 9 -2.18 3.69 1.84
N GLY A 10 -2.40 4.57 0.87
CA GLY A 10 -2.97 4.25 -0.41
C GLY A 10 -2.62 5.33 -1.44
N PHE A 11 -3.09 5.15 -2.66
CA PHE A 11 -2.93 6.16 -3.70
C PHE A 11 -4.18 6.25 -4.58
N VAL A 12 -4.43 7.45 -5.08
CA VAL A 12 -5.59 7.75 -5.92
C VAL A 12 -5.41 7.10 -7.28
N TRP A 13 -6.35 6.22 -7.64
CA TRP A 13 -6.33 5.52 -8.91
C TRP A 13 -6.96 6.34 -10.05
N ASP A 14 -8.08 7.00 -9.74
CA ASP A 14 -8.82 7.78 -10.73
C ASP A 14 -9.55 8.98 -10.11
N ILE A 15 -10.07 9.84 -10.99
CA ILE A 15 -10.86 11.01 -10.59
C ILE A 15 -12.24 10.65 -10.02
N GLU A 16 -12.65 9.39 -10.13
CA GLU A 16 -13.92 8.91 -9.58
C GLU A 16 -13.84 8.57 -8.11
N GLY A 17 -12.64 8.63 -7.53
CA GLY A 17 -12.39 8.42 -6.11
C GLY A 17 -12.08 6.99 -5.74
N HIS A 18 -11.62 6.17 -6.69
CA HIS A 18 -11.05 4.88 -6.35
C HIS A 18 -9.63 5.07 -5.80
N ILE A 19 -9.35 4.36 -4.74
CA ILE A 19 -8.03 4.36 -4.07
C ILE A 19 -7.58 2.91 -3.98
N VAL A 20 -6.32 2.68 -4.31
CA VAL A 20 -5.66 1.39 -4.18
C VAL A 20 -4.86 1.37 -2.87
N THR A 21 -4.93 0.27 -2.16
CA THR A 21 -4.19 -0.02 -0.93
C THR A 21 -3.91 -1.51 -0.81
N ASN A 22 -3.21 -1.95 0.23
CA ASN A 22 -3.09 -3.36 0.52
C ASN A 22 -4.38 -3.95 1.08
N ASP A 23 -4.64 -5.21 0.74
CA ASP A 23 -5.78 -5.95 1.26
C ASP A 23 -5.72 -6.10 2.79
N HIS A 24 -4.53 -6.40 3.35
CA HIS A 24 -4.35 -6.55 4.78
C HIS A 24 -4.62 -5.25 5.58
N VAL A 25 -4.60 -4.07 4.96
CA VAL A 25 -4.91 -2.78 5.61
C VAL A 25 -6.41 -2.64 5.87
N VAL A 26 -7.25 -3.22 5.01
CA VAL A 26 -8.72 -3.11 5.10
C VAL A 26 -9.40 -4.43 5.47
N ARG A 27 -8.65 -5.52 5.54
CA ARG A 27 -9.14 -6.83 5.96
C ARG A 27 -9.03 -6.99 7.47
N ASP A 28 -10.15 -7.20 8.15
CA ASP A 28 -10.18 -7.41 9.59
C ASP A 28 -9.61 -8.79 9.96
N ILE A 29 -10.09 -9.83 9.31
CA ILE A 29 -9.73 -11.21 9.66
C ILE A 29 -9.87 -12.15 8.47
N MET A 30 -9.21 -13.32 8.60
CA MET A 30 -9.47 -14.48 7.75
C MET A 30 -10.14 -15.58 8.57
N LYS A 31 -11.37 -15.94 8.21
CA LYS A 31 -12.09 -17.07 8.82
C LYS A 31 -12.44 -18.11 7.77
N ARG A 32 -12.02 -19.37 8.00
CA ARG A 32 -12.35 -20.52 7.14
C ARG A 32 -12.05 -20.27 5.65
N GLY A 33 -10.98 -19.51 5.34
CA GLY A 33 -10.60 -19.18 3.97
C GLY A 33 -11.39 -18.02 3.34
N GLN A 34 -12.22 -17.33 4.11
CA GLN A 34 -12.95 -16.13 3.65
C GLN A 34 -12.41 -14.90 4.37
N ALA A 35 -12.22 -13.82 3.61
CA ALA A 35 -11.81 -12.53 4.13
C ALA A 35 -13.04 -11.77 4.65
N GLU A 36 -12.93 -11.25 5.88
CA GLU A 36 -13.88 -10.27 6.42
C GLU A 36 -13.20 -8.89 6.42
N TYR A 37 -13.92 -7.87 5.99
CA TYR A 37 -13.40 -6.52 5.81
C TYR A 37 -14.06 -5.52 6.74
N THR A 38 -13.30 -4.48 7.11
CA THR A 38 -13.84 -3.39 7.92
C THR A 38 -14.89 -2.58 7.15
N GLU A 39 -15.96 -2.20 7.82
CA GLU A 39 -16.99 -1.32 7.27
C GLU A 39 -16.63 0.18 7.46
N ASN A 40 -15.72 0.47 8.40
CA ASN A 40 -15.36 1.83 8.79
C ASN A 40 -13.99 2.19 8.22
N ILE A 41 -13.97 2.61 6.95
CA ILE A 41 -12.75 3.05 6.29
C ILE A 41 -12.77 4.58 6.21
N GLN A 42 -11.70 5.21 6.74
CA GLN A 42 -11.46 6.65 6.63
C GLN A 42 -10.21 6.89 5.82
N VAL A 43 -10.26 7.85 4.92
CA VAL A 43 -9.14 8.28 4.08
C VAL A 43 -8.78 9.70 4.45
N LEU A 44 -7.58 9.86 5.01
CA LEU A 44 -7.03 11.16 5.34
C LEU A 44 -6.12 11.65 4.20
N PHE A 45 -6.44 12.82 3.67
CA PHE A 45 -5.65 13.51 2.65
C PHE A 45 -4.65 14.50 3.26
N GLU A 46 -3.66 14.91 2.46
CA GLU A 46 -2.61 15.84 2.88
C GLU A 46 -3.14 17.18 3.46
N ASN A 47 -4.27 17.64 2.96
CA ASN A 47 -4.94 18.85 3.45
C ASN A 47 -5.76 18.63 4.72
N ASN A 48 -5.54 17.54 5.44
CA ASN A 48 -6.28 17.10 6.63
C ASN A 48 -7.79 16.85 6.39
N LEU A 49 -8.16 16.62 5.15
CA LEU A 49 -9.52 16.26 4.80
C LEU A 49 -9.72 14.75 5.03
N ASP A 50 -10.63 14.41 5.92
CA ASP A 50 -10.99 13.04 6.25
C ASP A 50 -12.30 12.65 5.57
N ILE A 51 -12.27 11.58 4.76
CA ILE A 51 -13.41 11.14 3.97
C ILE A 51 -13.65 9.66 4.16
N SER A 52 -14.90 9.33 4.43
CA SER A 52 -15.33 7.95 4.49
C SER A 52 -15.24 7.28 3.13
N ALA A 53 -14.82 6.03 3.15
CA ALA A 53 -14.72 5.18 1.98
C ALA A 53 -15.40 3.83 2.24
N LYS A 54 -15.67 3.11 1.17
CA LYS A 54 -16.18 1.74 1.21
C LYS A 54 -15.29 0.82 0.39
N LEU A 55 -15.21 -0.43 0.78
CA LEU A 55 -14.56 -1.46 -0.01
C LEU A 55 -15.30 -1.66 -1.33
N VAL A 56 -14.56 -1.71 -2.42
CA VAL A 56 -15.03 -2.12 -3.74
C VAL A 56 -14.71 -3.59 -3.96
N ALA A 57 -13.45 -3.95 -3.76
CA ALA A 57 -12.94 -5.33 -3.84
C ALA A 57 -11.64 -5.47 -3.07
N GLY A 58 -11.37 -6.67 -2.59
CA GLY A 58 -10.10 -7.06 -1.99
C GLY A 58 -9.69 -8.44 -2.46
N ASP A 59 -8.40 -8.62 -2.62
CA ASP A 59 -7.79 -9.89 -2.98
C ASP A 59 -6.66 -10.22 -2.01
N PRO A 60 -6.90 -11.13 -1.05
CA PRO A 60 -5.88 -11.55 -0.09
C PRO A 60 -4.72 -12.32 -0.74
N TYR A 61 -4.90 -12.85 -1.95
CA TYR A 61 -3.85 -13.61 -2.65
C TYR A 61 -2.79 -12.70 -3.27
N SER A 62 -3.17 -11.53 -3.74
CA SER A 62 -2.26 -10.52 -4.26
C SER A 62 -1.95 -9.41 -3.26
N ASP A 63 -2.65 -9.38 -2.12
CA ASP A 63 -2.59 -8.33 -1.11
C ASP A 63 -2.96 -6.95 -1.68
N VAL A 64 -3.97 -6.91 -2.54
CA VAL A 64 -4.46 -5.67 -3.17
C VAL A 64 -5.93 -5.46 -2.82
N ALA A 65 -6.28 -4.25 -2.44
CA ALA A 65 -7.66 -3.82 -2.27
C ALA A 65 -7.93 -2.50 -2.99
N VAL A 66 -9.17 -2.34 -3.40
CA VAL A 66 -9.70 -1.10 -3.95
C VAL A 66 -10.83 -0.61 -3.07
N ILE A 67 -10.72 0.63 -2.63
CA ILE A 67 -11.76 1.33 -1.88
C ILE A 67 -12.26 2.52 -2.69
N LYS A 68 -13.46 2.99 -2.41
CA LYS A 68 -14.05 4.14 -3.08
C LYS A 68 -14.55 5.16 -2.08
N LEU A 69 -14.19 6.41 -2.26
CA LEU A 69 -14.69 7.53 -1.48
C LEU A 69 -16.22 7.65 -1.61
N ILE A 70 -16.91 7.75 -0.47
CA ILE A 70 -18.36 7.84 -0.45
C ILE A 70 -18.83 9.24 -0.90
N ASN A 71 -18.08 10.27 -0.51
CA ASN A 71 -18.39 11.64 -0.89
C ASN A 71 -17.08 12.38 -1.18
N LYS A 72 -16.88 12.71 -2.45
CA LYS A 72 -15.67 13.41 -2.95
C LYS A 72 -15.92 14.89 -3.31
N LYS A 73 -17.01 15.49 -2.79
CA LYS A 73 -17.30 16.91 -3.05
C LYS A 73 -16.17 17.78 -2.51
N ASN A 74 -15.66 18.65 -3.35
CA ASN A 74 -14.60 19.63 -3.06
C ASN A 74 -13.17 19.06 -2.91
N ILE A 75 -12.90 17.87 -3.46
CA ILE A 75 -11.52 17.37 -3.56
C ILE A 75 -11.10 17.38 -5.01
N ASP A 76 -9.96 17.99 -5.27
CA ASP A 76 -9.23 17.86 -6.53
C ASP A 76 -8.33 16.60 -6.43
N LEU A 77 -8.86 15.48 -6.92
CA LEU A 77 -8.15 14.21 -6.90
C LEU A 77 -7.09 14.20 -8.00
N GLN A 78 -5.87 13.87 -7.61
CA GLN A 78 -4.72 13.70 -8.51
C GLN A 78 -4.40 12.21 -8.66
N PRO A 79 -4.88 11.53 -9.70
CA PRO A 79 -4.54 10.14 -9.95
C PRO A 79 -3.04 9.97 -10.21
N VAL A 80 -2.51 8.85 -9.75
CA VAL A 80 -1.12 8.50 -10.04
C VAL A 80 -0.92 8.20 -11.52
N ILE A 81 0.29 8.40 -12.00
CA ILE A 81 0.72 7.94 -13.32
C ILE A 81 1.26 6.52 -13.16
N LEU A 82 0.71 5.56 -13.90
CA LEU A 82 1.17 4.18 -13.85
C LEU A 82 2.37 3.97 -14.76
N GLY A 83 3.40 3.37 -14.20
CA GLY A 83 4.56 2.86 -14.95
C GLY A 83 4.35 1.39 -15.38
N ASP A 84 5.33 0.88 -16.09
CA ASP A 84 5.38 -0.51 -16.53
C ASP A 84 6.34 -1.30 -15.64
N SER A 85 5.79 -2.06 -14.69
CA SER A 85 6.59 -2.85 -13.74
C SER A 85 7.40 -3.97 -14.41
N THR A 86 7.05 -4.37 -15.64
CA THR A 86 7.83 -5.37 -16.39
C THR A 86 9.17 -4.83 -16.89
N LYS A 87 9.31 -3.51 -16.94
CA LYS A 87 10.54 -2.81 -17.35
C LYS A 87 11.44 -2.43 -16.17
N VAL A 88 11.00 -2.68 -14.95
CA VAL A 88 11.80 -2.40 -13.75
C VAL A 88 13.05 -3.29 -13.74
N LYS A 89 14.18 -2.69 -13.38
CA LYS A 89 15.48 -3.38 -13.34
C LYS A 89 16.15 -3.17 -11.98
N VAL A 90 16.87 -4.18 -11.54
CA VAL A 90 17.76 -4.07 -10.37
C VAL A 90 18.75 -2.93 -10.56
N GLY A 91 18.97 -2.17 -9.50
CA GLY A 91 19.83 -0.98 -9.50
C GLY A 91 19.11 0.33 -9.83
N GLN A 92 17.85 0.30 -10.27
CA GLN A 92 17.06 1.52 -10.44
C GLN A 92 16.67 2.13 -9.08
N THR A 93 16.54 3.44 -9.03
CA THR A 93 16.05 4.16 -7.86
C THR A 93 14.59 3.80 -7.61
N ALA A 94 14.27 3.54 -6.36
CA ALA A 94 12.94 3.33 -5.84
C ALA A 94 12.58 4.42 -4.83
N ILE A 95 11.40 5.02 -4.96
CA ILE A 95 10.90 6.08 -4.08
C ILE A 95 9.59 5.57 -3.48
N ALA A 96 9.60 5.27 -2.18
CA ALA A 96 8.40 4.84 -1.48
C ALA A 96 7.76 6.02 -0.75
N LEU A 97 6.46 6.18 -0.94
CA LEU A 97 5.65 7.16 -0.22
C LEU A 97 4.68 6.46 0.73
N GLY A 98 4.39 7.12 1.83
CA GLY A 98 3.40 6.69 2.78
C GLY A 98 3.08 7.78 3.80
N ASN A 99 2.09 7.51 4.62
CA ASN A 99 1.73 8.39 5.74
C ASN A 99 1.68 7.55 7.03
N PRO A 100 2.86 7.15 7.56
CA PRO A 100 2.91 6.42 8.80
C PRO A 100 2.31 7.26 9.93
N PHE A 101 1.35 6.69 10.63
CA PHE A 101 0.69 7.31 11.79
C PHE A 101 -0.23 8.52 11.49
N GLY A 102 -0.52 8.84 10.22
CA GLY A 102 -1.43 9.93 9.85
C GLY A 102 -0.93 11.34 10.25
N GLN A 103 0.37 11.48 10.51
CA GLN A 103 0.93 12.76 10.97
C GLN A 103 1.64 13.53 9.87
N ASP A 104 2.49 12.86 9.09
CA ASP A 104 3.23 13.49 8.00
C ASP A 104 3.46 12.50 6.85
N PHE A 105 3.30 12.98 5.62
CA PHE A 105 3.69 12.21 4.44
C PHE A 105 5.19 11.98 4.46
N THR A 106 5.58 10.71 4.41
CA THR A 106 6.97 10.29 4.46
C THR A 106 7.40 9.77 3.11
N MET A 107 8.52 10.27 2.63
CA MET A 107 9.20 9.77 1.45
C MET A 107 10.49 9.08 1.86
N THR A 108 10.68 7.85 1.38
CA THR A 108 11.94 7.14 1.53
C THR A 108 12.50 6.78 0.16
N VAL A 109 13.80 6.77 0.03
CA VAL A 109 14.49 6.51 -1.25
C VAL A 109 15.48 5.36 -1.05
N GLY A 110 15.52 4.49 -2.02
CA GLY A 110 16.44 3.37 -2.07
C GLY A 110 16.61 2.88 -3.51
N THR A 111 16.92 1.60 -3.63
CA THR A 111 17.24 0.95 -4.90
C THR A 111 16.38 -0.29 -5.07
N ILE A 112 16.03 -0.64 -6.28
CA ILE A 112 15.47 -1.96 -6.59
C ILE A 112 16.58 -3.00 -6.39
N SER A 113 16.41 -3.85 -5.38
CA SER A 113 17.41 -4.85 -4.99
C SER A 113 17.21 -6.18 -5.70
N ALA A 114 15.96 -6.55 -5.99
CA ALA A 114 15.60 -7.76 -6.75
C ALA A 114 14.22 -7.62 -7.38
N ILE A 115 13.97 -8.44 -8.39
CA ILE A 115 12.66 -8.56 -9.05
C ILE A 115 12.26 -10.04 -9.14
N GLY A 116 10.96 -10.29 -9.31
CA GLY A 116 10.45 -11.66 -9.45
C GLY A 116 10.56 -12.52 -8.19
N ARG A 117 10.70 -11.90 -7.02
CA ARG A 117 10.71 -12.61 -5.74
C ARG A 117 9.31 -13.12 -5.39
N THR A 118 9.29 -14.12 -4.51
CA THR A 118 8.06 -14.60 -3.87
C THR A 118 8.14 -14.27 -2.39
N ARG A 119 7.07 -13.77 -1.82
CA ARG A 119 6.93 -13.57 -0.38
C ARG A 119 5.70 -14.29 0.17
N SER A 120 5.74 -14.65 1.44
CA SER A 120 4.57 -15.16 2.14
C SER A 120 3.79 -14.01 2.78
N ASP A 121 2.48 -13.99 2.60
CA ASP A 121 1.63 -13.09 3.36
C ASP A 121 1.55 -13.54 4.82
N LEU A 122 1.73 -12.60 5.75
CA LEU A 122 1.82 -12.91 7.20
C LEU A 122 0.48 -13.35 7.80
N ILE A 123 -0.63 -12.93 7.18
CA ILE A 123 -1.97 -13.16 7.74
C ILE A 123 -2.61 -14.40 7.11
N SER A 124 -2.49 -14.56 5.81
CA SER A 124 -3.18 -15.62 5.06
C SER A 124 -2.33 -16.85 4.77
N ASN A 125 -1.02 -16.79 5.00
CA ASN A 125 -0.06 -17.84 4.61
C ASN A 125 0.01 -18.11 3.09
N TYR A 126 -0.55 -17.22 2.26
CA TYR A 126 -0.41 -17.33 0.82
C TYR A 126 0.95 -16.83 0.34
N GLN A 127 1.38 -17.35 -0.80
CA GLN A 127 2.59 -16.87 -1.46
C GLN A 127 2.23 -15.87 -2.56
N ILE A 128 2.71 -14.64 -2.40
CA ILE A 128 2.59 -13.58 -3.39
C ILE A 128 3.84 -13.62 -4.26
N GLY A 129 3.66 -13.89 -5.55
CA GLY A 129 4.75 -13.95 -6.53
C GLY A 129 5.02 -12.62 -7.21
N SER A 130 6.14 -12.57 -7.93
CA SER A 130 6.53 -11.42 -8.76
C SER A 130 6.68 -10.10 -8.00
N VAL A 131 7.10 -10.15 -6.75
CA VAL A 131 7.33 -8.94 -5.95
C VAL A 131 8.64 -8.27 -6.31
N ILE A 132 8.65 -6.94 -6.18
CA ILE A 132 9.82 -6.09 -6.31
C ILE A 132 10.42 -5.93 -4.91
N GLN A 133 11.71 -6.25 -4.76
CA GLN A 133 12.43 -6.02 -3.51
C GLN A 133 13.19 -4.70 -3.58
N THR A 134 13.16 -3.92 -2.51
CA THR A 134 13.87 -2.64 -2.39
C THR A 134 14.55 -2.51 -1.02
N ASP A 135 15.62 -1.75 -0.96
CA ASP A 135 16.25 -1.29 0.28
C ASP A 135 15.73 0.09 0.75
N ALA A 136 14.83 0.71 -0.01
CA ALA A 136 14.09 1.88 0.47
C ALA A 136 13.43 1.52 1.82
N PRO A 137 13.60 2.33 2.87
CA PRO A 137 13.01 2.05 4.17
C PRO A 137 11.47 1.97 4.09
N ILE A 138 10.93 0.75 4.22
CA ILE A 138 9.50 0.50 4.37
C ILE A 138 9.24 0.24 5.85
N ASN A 139 8.33 0.98 6.44
CA ASN A 139 7.95 0.86 7.84
C ASN A 139 6.42 0.73 7.98
N PRO A 140 5.91 0.28 9.12
CA PRO A 140 4.47 0.29 9.38
C PRO A 140 3.85 1.66 9.07
N GLY A 141 2.75 1.66 8.31
CA GLY A 141 2.10 2.86 7.79
C GLY A 141 2.41 3.19 6.33
N ASN A 142 3.54 2.73 5.76
CA ASN A 142 3.81 2.84 4.33
C ASN A 142 3.06 1.79 3.51
N SER A 143 2.59 0.71 4.14
CA SER A 143 1.83 -0.36 3.48
C SER A 143 0.63 0.20 2.73
N GLY A 144 0.49 -0.16 1.47
CA GLY A 144 -0.54 0.35 0.55
C GLY A 144 -0.14 1.61 -0.21
N GLY A 145 0.90 2.31 0.24
CA GLY A 145 1.44 3.47 -0.47
C GLY A 145 2.17 3.10 -1.76
N PRO A 146 2.33 4.07 -2.68
CA PRO A 146 2.94 3.83 -3.97
C PRO A 146 4.47 3.71 -3.89
N LEU A 147 5.03 2.84 -4.74
CA LEU A 147 6.45 2.78 -5.06
C LEU A 147 6.67 3.41 -6.43
N TYR A 148 7.40 4.51 -6.48
CA TYR A 148 7.67 5.27 -7.69
C TYR A 148 9.06 4.98 -8.27
N ASN A 149 9.17 5.11 -9.60
CA ASN A 149 10.44 5.31 -10.29
C ASN A 149 10.83 6.81 -10.29
N ILE A 150 12.01 7.12 -10.84
CA ILE A 150 12.50 8.51 -10.94
C ILE A 150 11.70 9.40 -11.91
N SER A 151 10.85 8.82 -12.74
CA SER A 151 9.95 9.56 -13.64
C SER A 151 8.62 9.92 -12.97
N GLY A 152 8.43 9.56 -11.68
CA GLY A 152 7.18 9.80 -10.97
C GLY A 152 6.05 8.86 -11.37
N GLU A 153 6.39 7.69 -11.92
CA GLU A 153 5.43 6.66 -12.28
C GLU A 153 5.39 5.57 -11.21
N VAL A 154 4.20 5.12 -10.84
CA VAL A 154 4.01 4.02 -9.90
C VAL A 154 4.36 2.69 -10.59
N VAL A 155 5.34 1.99 -10.04
CA VAL A 155 5.81 0.68 -10.52
C VAL A 155 5.51 -0.45 -9.54
N GLY A 156 5.02 -0.14 -8.35
CA GLY A 156 4.65 -1.10 -7.34
C GLY A 156 3.88 -0.46 -6.19
N MET A 157 3.52 -1.28 -5.22
CA MET A 157 2.86 -0.86 -3.99
C MET A 157 3.65 -1.39 -2.80
N ASN A 158 3.97 -0.50 -1.86
CA ASN A 158 4.67 -0.88 -0.63
C ASN A 158 3.79 -1.82 0.17
N SER A 159 4.31 -2.93 0.63
CA SER A 159 3.49 -3.89 1.34
C SER A 159 4.10 -4.31 2.67
N GLN A 160 5.27 -4.87 2.67
CA GLN A 160 5.81 -5.56 3.83
C GLN A 160 7.32 -5.40 3.94
N ILE A 161 7.82 -5.56 5.17
CA ILE A 161 9.24 -5.69 5.45
C ILE A 161 9.56 -7.11 5.89
N GLN A 162 10.76 -7.59 5.55
CA GLN A 162 11.33 -8.76 6.19
C GLN A 162 12.24 -8.28 7.33
N SER A 163 11.74 -8.34 8.57
CA SER A 163 12.46 -7.86 9.74
C SER A 163 12.10 -8.69 10.97
N GLN A 164 13.09 -8.96 11.80
CA GLN A 164 12.90 -9.60 13.11
C GLN A 164 12.45 -8.59 14.18
N SER A 165 12.65 -7.30 13.97
CA SER A 165 12.37 -6.23 14.93
C SER A 165 11.11 -5.42 14.62
N GLY A 166 10.46 -5.68 13.47
CA GLY A 166 9.32 -4.87 13.00
C GLY A 166 9.71 -3.54 12.37
N SER A 167 11.00 -3.22 12.27
CA SER A 167 11.52 -2.04 11.59
C SER A 167 12.29 -2.42 10.34
N SER A 168 12.42 -1.51 9.38
CA SER A 168 13.16 -1.78 8.14
C SER A 168 14.58 -2.22 8.43
N SER A 169 14.97 -3.36 7.85
CA SER A 169 16.32 -3.91 7.89
C SER A 169 17.02 -3.83 6.52
N GLY A 170 16.53 -2.98 5.62
CA GLY A 170 17.01 -2.87 4.25
C GLY A 170 16.38 -3.89 3.27
N ILE A 171 15.31 -4.56 3.67
CA ILE A 171 14.55 -5.48 2.84
C ILE A 171 13.07 -5.09 2.92
N GLY A 172 12.57 -4.44 1.88
CA GLY A 172 11.17 -4.08 1.70
C GLY A 172 10.60 -4.71 0.43
N PHE A 173 9.29 -4.85 0.38
CA PHE A 173 8.56 -5.41 -0.75
C PHE A 173 7.38 -4.54 -1.14
#